data_89640d1d6663b9f8e51ec5076bf76300
#
_entry.id   89640d1d6663b9f8e51ec5076bf76300
#
_cell.length_a   1.000
_cell.length_b   1.000
_cell.length_c   1.000
_cell.angle_alpha   90.00
_cell.angle_beta   90.00
_cell.angle_gamma   90.00
#
_symmetry.space_group_name_H-M   'P 1'
#
loop_
_entity.id
_entity.type
_entity.pdbx_description
1 polymer ?
#
loop_
_entity_poly.entity_id
_entity_poly.type
_entity_poly.pdbx_seq_one_letter_code
_entity_poly.pdbx_strand_id
1 'polypeptide(L)'
;MRGIIKTHLDQKQYGFIKGDDGKDYFFRYSSFDDTDKSKICEKLLVDFDPKATPKGYVATKIQVVGKGVVGYTSPDKFLCSTTDKFRDFEILEFSKWMVMGSSRNPNEAKEDMINRAKMIGANALVKVEYFRSTGEETSDSGRGTHYFTIHNCRAIAVNIGKRVVNGSIIDDFICIDKRAAYLKSKLVAKTRRAKLDRLIFWIVILCVSLGLYVSNRVIFAVILIVIAYIFSHATNYDWWLVEI
;
A
#
# COMPACT_ATOMS: atom_id res chain seq x y z
N MET A 1 10.66 -18.21 -37.61
CA MET A 1 11.14 -19.08 -36.50
C MET A 1 10.25 -18.85 -35.30
N ARG A 2 9.85 -19.90 -34.57
CA ARG A 2 9.03 -19.77 -33.36
C ARG A 2 9.88 -19.65 -32.10
N GLY A 3 9.32 -18.99 -31.08
CA GLY A 3 9.95 -18.92 -29.79
C GLY A 3 8.98 -18.38 -28.73
N ILE A 4 9.44 -18.41 -27.48
CA ILE A 4 8.66 -17.95 -26.34
C ILE A 4 9.40 -16.80 -25.68
N ILE A 5 8.71 -15.70 -25.37
CA ILE A 5 9.29 -14.59 -24.63
C ILE A 5 9.67 -15.08 -23.23
N LYS A 6 10.96 -15.06 -22.92
CA LYS A 6 11.54 -15.51 -21.68
C LYS A 6 11.51 -14.41 -20.62
N THR A 7 11.92 -13.21 -21.02
CA THR A 7 11.93 -12.03 -20.16
C THR A 7 11.72 -10.78 -21.01
N HIS A 8 11.10 -9.74 -20.43
CA HIS A 8 11.02 -8.42 -21.03
C HIS A 8 11.16 -7.33 -19.96
N LEU A 9 11.66 -6.18 -20.36
CA LEU A 9 11.86 -5.01 -19.51
C LEU A 9 11.15 -3.82 -20.15
N ASP A 10 9.91 -3.54 -19.73
CA ASP A 10 9.08 -2.47 -20.28
C ASP A 10 9.77 -1.10 -20.23
N GLN A 11 10.41 -0.77 -19.11
CA GLN A 11 11.09 0.51 -18.95
C GLN A 11 12.26 0.72 -19.94
N LYS A 12 12.90 -0.38 -20.36
CA LYS A 12 14.04 -0.35 -21.28
C LYS A 12 13.66 -0.78 -22.70
N GLN A 13 12.43 -1.17 -22.91
CA GLN A 13 11.84 -1.53 -24.20
C GLN A 13 12.61 -2.64 -24.94
N TYR A 14 13.08 -3.65 -24.20
CA TYR A 14 13.73 -4.84 -24.78
C TYR A 14 13.45 -6.10 -23.98
N GLY A 15 13.78 -7.25 -24.53
CA GLY A 15 13.67 -8.55 -23.88
C GLY A 15 14.43 -9.64 -24.59
N PHE A 16 14.16 -10.89 -24.18
CA PHE A 16 14.76 -12.09 -24.75
C PHE A 16 13.68 -13.12 -25.09
N ILE A 17 13.81 -13.70 -26.25
CA ILE A 17 12.99 -14.82 -26.75
C ILE A 17 13.85 -16.07 -26.71
N LYS A 18 13.31 -17.16 -26.15
CA LYS A 18 13.88 -18.49 -26.30
C LYS A 18 13.33 -19.11 -27.57
N GLY A 19 14.18 -19.28 -28.58
CA GLY A 19 13.82 -19.91 -29.84
C GLY A 19 13.66 -21.44 -29.73
N ASP A 20 12.99 -22.03 -30.69
CA ASP A 20 12.80 -23.49 -30.81
C ASP A 20 14.14 -24.25 -30.98
N ASP A 21 15.19 -23.56 -31.43
CA ASP A 21 16.57 -24.05 -31.50
C ASP A 21 17.33 -24.01 -30.15
N GLY A 22 16.63 -23.59 -29.08
CA GLY A 22 17.18 -23.51 -27.73
C GLY A 22 18.10 -22.30 -27.45
N LYS A 23 18.29 -21.39 -28.42
CA LYS A 23 19.09 -20.19 -28.25
C LYS A 23 18.24 -19.05 -27.74
N ASP A 24 18.91 -18.08 -27.06
CA ASP A 24 18.28 -16.85 -26.61
C ASP A 24 18.50 -15.75 -27.67
N TYR A 25 17.39 -15.08 -28.06
CA TYR A 25 17.35 -14.01 -29.05
C TYR A 25 17.00 -12.71 -28.37
N PHE A 26 17.84 -11.69 -28.52
CA PHE A 26 17.55 -10.34 -28.06
C PHE A 26 16.50 -9.70 -28.95
N PHE A 27 15.53 -8.99 -28.41
CA PHE A 27 14.58 -8.18 -29.16
C PHE A 27 14.40 -6.78 -28.56
N ARG A 28 14.03 -5.83 -29.39
CA ARG A 28 13.51 -4.52 -29.00
C ARG A 28 12.02 -4.44 -29.30
N TYR A 29 11.29 -3.64 -28.54
CA TYR A 29 9.86 -3.42 -28.77
C TYR A 29 9.57 -2.86 -30.16
N SER A 30 10.52 -2.10 -30.75
CA SER A 30 10.42 -1.62 -32.13
C SER A 30 10.45 -2.74 -33.20
N SER A 31 10.79 -3.97 -32.81
CA SER A 31 10.74 -5.14 -33.74
C SER A 31 9.37 -5.78 -33.80
N PHE A 32 8.41 -5.36 -32.97
CA PHE A 32 7.01 -5.75 -33.04
C PHE A 32 6.18 -4.76 -33.87
N ASP A 33 5.10 -5.24 -34.47
CA ASP A 33 4.08 -4.38 -35.03
C ASP A 33 3.38 -3.56 -33.93
N ASP A 34 2.91 -2.35 -34.25
CA ASP A 34 2.33 -1.41 -33.26
C ASP A 34 1.14 -2.04 -32.49
N THR A 35 0.34 -2.86 -33.15
CA THR A 35 -0.80 -3.57 -32.56
C THR A 35 -0.40 -4.65 -31.56
N ASP A 36 0.81 -5.16 -31.66
CA ASP A 36 1.30 -6.27 -30.82
C ASP A 36 2.17 -5.79 -29.65
N LYS A 37 2.64 -4.56 -29.66
CA LYS A 37 3.44 -3.96 -28.58
C LYS A 37 2.73 -4.02 -27.23
N SER A 38 1.42 -3.80 -27.20
CA SER A 38 0.63 -3.86 -25.96
C SER A 38 0.44 -5.29 -25.41
N LYS A 39 0.71 -6.30 -26.23
CA LYS A 39 0.53 -7.71 -25.86
C LYS A 39 1.82 -8.37 -25.35
N ILE A 40 2.95 -7.66 -25.36
CA ILE A 40 4.24 -8.20 -24.96
C ILE A 40 4.19 -8.63 -23.49
N CYS A 41 4.41 -9.91 -23.23
CA CYS A 41 4.48 -10.47 -21.89
C CYS A 41 5.34 -11.75 -21.88
N GLU A 42 5.77 -12.15 -20.70
CA GLU A 42 6.50 -13.41 -20.54
C GLU A 42 5.61 -14.61 -20.92
N LYS A 43 6.22 -15.63 -21.47
CA LYS A 43 5.58 -16.86 -21.98
C LYS A 43 4.71 -16.68 -23.23
N LEU A 44 4.70 -15.49 -23.85
CA LEU A 44 4.00 -15.26 -25.10
C LEU A 44 4.70 -15.99 -26.24
N LEU A 45 3.94 -16.73 -27.06
CA LEU A 45 4.44 -17.41 -28.25
C LEU A 45 4.50 -16.42 -29.42
N VAL A 46 5.66 -16.33 -30.06
CA VAL A 46 5.92 -15.40 -31.16
C VAL A 46 6.61 -16.10 -32.33
N ASP A 47 6.32 -15.61 -33.52
CA ASP A 47 7.10 -15.90 -34.75
C ASP A 47 8.02 -14.71 -35.02
N PHE A 48 9.26 -14.96 -35.40
CA PHE A 48 10.27 -13.91 -35.65
C PHE A 48 11.31 -14.35 -36.68
N ASP A 49 11.98 -13.36 -37.28
CA ASP A 49 13.13 -13.55 -38.15
C ASP A 49 14.42 -13.48 -37.32
N PRO A 50 15.18 -14.60 -37.21
CA PRO A 50 16.45 -14.64 -36.49
C PRO A 50 17.55 -13.98 -37.30
N LYS A 51 18.35 -13.13 -36.64
CA LYS A 51 19.52 -12.44 -37.21
C LYS A 51 20.74 -12.65 -36.33
N ALA A 52 21.83 -13.17 -36.88
CA ALA A 52 23.10 -13.25 -36.19
C ALA A 52 23.81 -11.87 -36.27
N THR A 53 24.34 -11.42 -35.15
CA THR A 53 25.13 -10.18 -35.04
C THR A 53 26.42 -10.46 -34.27
N PRO A 54 27.47 -9.60 -34.38
CA PRO A 54 28.67 -9.76 -33.60
C PRO A 54 28.47 -9.80 -32.07
N LYS A 55 27.35 -9.29 -31.58
CA LYS A 55 26.96 -9.26 -30.17
C LYS A 55 26.02 -10.38 -29.75
N GLY A 56 25.70 -11.32 -30.64
CA GLY A 56 24.77 -12.41 -30.38
C GLY A 56 23.58 -12.44 -31.34
N TYR A 57 22.55 -13.21 -30.99
CA TYR A 57 21.37 -13.41 -31.84
C TYR A 57 20.32 -12.34 -31.54
N VAL A 58 19.68 -11.80 -32.58
CA VAL A 58 18.63 -10.78 -32.52
C VAL A 58 17.39 -11.28 -33.23
N ALA A 59 16.22 -11.06 -32.65
CA ALA A 59 14.93 -11.29 -33.28
C ALA A 59 14.42 -10.01 -33.92
N THR A 60 13.96 -10.11 -35.18
CA THR A 60 13.37 -9.02 -35.97
C THR A 60 12.02 -9.44 -36.53
N LYS A 61 11.17 -8.48 -36.92
CA LYS A 61 9.83 -8.71 -37.47
C LYS A 61 9.00 -9.69 -36.64
N ILE A 62 8.83 -9.37 -35.37
CA ILE A 62 8.20 -10.25 -34.42
C ILE A 62 6.68 -10.11 -34.50
N GLN A 63 5.98 -11.24 -34.64
CA GLN A 63 4.52 -11.32 -34.67
C GLN A 63 4.02 -12.25 -33.57
N VAL A 64 2.92 -11.88 -32.93
CA VAL A 64 2.29 -12.73 -31.90
C VAL A 64 1.47 -13.84 -32.55
N VAL A 65 1.81 -15.08 -32.24
CA VAL A 65 1.20 -16.30 -32.86
C VAL A 65 -0.03 -16.78 -32.08
N GLY A 66 -0.35 -16.30 -30.97
CA GLY A 66 -1.46 -16.81 -30.17
C GLY A 66 -2.43 -15.77 -29.67
N LYS A 67 -3.72 -16.11 -29.64
CA LYS A 67 -4.76 -15.39 -28.87
C LYS A 67 -4.62 -15.76 -27.38
N GLY A 68 -3.42 -15.66 -26.82
CA GLY A 68 -3.27 -15.72 -25.36
C GLY A 68 -4.00 -14.54 -24.76
N VAL A 69 -4.94 -14.76 -23.85
CA VAL A 69 -5.51 -13.69 -23.05
C VAL A 69 -4.37 -13.19 -22.16
N VAL A 70 -3.88 -12.00 -22.49
CA VAL A 70 -2.86 -11.34 -21.67
C VAL A 70 -3.54 -10.86 -20.40
N GLY A 71 -3.06 -11.35 -19.28
CA GLY A 71 -3.54 -10.93 -17.97
C GLY A 71 -2.37 -10.47 -17.11
N TYR A 72 -2.63 -10.33 -15.84
CA TYR A 72 -1.67 -9.89 -14.84
C TYR A 72 -1.54 -10.90 -13.70
N THR A 73 -0.37 -10.96 -13.09
CA THR A 73 -0.14 -11.68 -11.83
C THR A 73 0.39 -10.73 -10.78
N SER A 74 -0.09 -10.88 -9.55
CA SER A 74 0.40 -10.12 -8.39
C SER A 74 1.82 -10.53 -8.04
N PRO A 75 2.60 -9.65 -7.39
CA PRO A 75 3.89 -10.03 -6.83
C PRO A 75 3.71 -11.02 -5.67
N ASP A 76 4.68 -11.95 -5.52
CA ASP A 76 4.67 -12.95 -4.44
C ASP A 76 4.86 -12.31 -3.05
N LYS A 77 5.53 -11.14 -3.02
CA LYS A 77 5.79 -10.38 -1.79
C LYS A 77 5.27 -8.97 -1.94
N PHE A 78 4.86 -8.39 -0.82
CA PHE A 78 4.45 -7.00 -0.77
C PHE A 78 5.65 -6.08 -1.06
N LEU A 79 5.53 -5.19 -2.06
CA LEU A 79 6.62 -4.34 -2.51
C LEU A 79 6.44 -2.90 -2.03
N CYS A 80 7.57 -2.26 -1.70
CA CYS A 80 7.62 -0.85 -1.31
C CYS A 80 8.69 -0.13 -2.15
N SER A 81 8.33 1.04 -2.69
CA SER A 81 9.25 1.89 -3.46
C SER A 81 9.23 3.32 -2.93
N THR A 82 10.38 3.96 -2.87
CA THR A 82 10.50 5.40 -2.60
C THR A 82 10.13 6.26 -3.81
N THR A 83 10.14 5.65 -5.00
CA THR A 83 9.72 6.26 -6.26
C THR A 83 8.30 5.83 -6.62
N ASP A 84 7.79 6.32 -7.74
CA ASP A 84 6.50 5.95 -8.32
C ASP A 84 6.60 4.79 -9.34
N LYS A 85 7.72 4.04 -9.36
CA LYS A 85 7.99 3.00 -10.35
C LYS A 85 8.50 1.73 -9.69
N PHE A 86 8.19 0.60 -10.33
CA PHE A 86 8.75 -0.72 -10.05
C PHE A 86 9.49 -1.23 -11.29
N ARG A 87 10.57 -1.99 -11.09
CA ARG A 87 11.44 -2.44 -12.18
C ARG A 87 10.75 -3.43 -13.11
N ASP A 88 9.99 -4.37 -12.54
CA ASP A 88 9.46 -5.54 -13.26
C ASP A 88 7.92 -5.61 -13.21
N PHE A 89 7.25 -4.59 -12.68
CA PHE A 89 5.81 -4.54 -12.49
C PHE A 89 5.23 -3.24 -13.04
N GLU A 90 4.05 -3.34 -13.62
CA GLU A 90 3.24 -2.20 -14.03
C GLU A 90 2.30 -1.78 -12.90
N ILE A 91 2.08 -0.49 -12.74
CA ILE A 91 1.05 0.02 -11.83
C ILE A 91 -0.30 -0.10 -12.55
N LEU A 92 -1.19 -0.92 -12.01
CA LEU A 92 -2.53 -1.18 -12.55
C LEU A 92 -3.57 -0.25 -11.95
N GLU A 93 -3.42 0.07 -10.66
CA GLU A 93 -4.24 1.04 -9.95
C GLU A 93 -3.35 1.95 -9.12
N PHE A 94 -3.43 3.24 -9.37
CA PHE A 94 -2.79 4.27 -8.55
C PHE A 94 -3.88 4.91 -7.69
N SER A 95 -3.88 4.58 -6.41
CA SER A 95 -4.92 5.04 -5.50
C SER A 95 -4.72 6.49 -5.08
N LYS A 96 -5.82 7.19 -4.79
CA LYS A 96 -5.83 8.49 -4.14
C LYS A 96 -5.69 8.44 -2.61
N TRP A 97 -5.37 7.27 -2.07
CA TRP A 97 -5.28 7.08 -0.63
C TRP A 97 -3.84 6.90 -0.18
N MET A 98 -3.47 7.74 0.80
CA MET A 98 -2.22 7.62 1.53
C MET A 98 -2.44 6.82 2.81
N VAL A 99 -1.53 5.90 3.09
CA VAL A 99 -1.53 5.05 4.27
C VAL A 99 -0.35 5.42 5.15
N MET A 100 -0.59 5.50 6.47
CA MET A 100 0.42 5.86 7.45
C MET A 100 0.58 4.73 8.48
N GLY A 101 1.81 4.54 8.97
CA GLY A 101 2.14 3.66 10.09
C GLY A 101 2.99 4.40 11.11
N SER A 102 2.86 4.05 12.39
CA SER A 102 3.56 4.73 13.47
C SER A 102 3.90 3.75 14.59
N SER A 103 5.14 3.80 15.09
CA SER A 103 5.60 3.02 16.24
C SER A 103 6.80 3.68 16.92
N ARG A 104 7.17 3.20 18.11
CA ARG A 104 8.46 3.53 18.77
C ARG A 104 9.65 2.84 18.09
N ASN A 105 9.40 1.86 17.21
CA ASN A 105 10.41 1.13 16.44
C ASN A 105 10.20 1.40 14.94
N PRO A 106 11.26 1.79 14.17
CA PRO A 106 11.13 2.09 12.75
C PRO A 106 10.66 0.90 11.90
N ASN A 107 11.07 -0.32 12.24
CA ASN A 107 10.65 -1.53 11.52
C ASN A 107 9.16 -1.82 11.74
N GLU A 108 8.69 -1.68 12.98
CA GLU A 108 7.27 -1.84 13.32
C GLU A 108 6.40 -0.78 12.67
N ALA A 109 6.87 0.49 12.60
CA ALA A 109 6.15 1.55 11.91
C ALA A 109 5.95 1.24 10.42
N LYS A 110 6.98 0.69 9.78
CA LYS A 110 6.90 0.25 8.38
C LYS A 110 5.96 -0.94 8.22
N GLU A 111 6.03 -1.91 9.11
CA GLU A 111 5.19 -3.10 9.08
C GLU A 111 3.72 -2.76 9.33
N ASP A 112 3.44 -1.86 10.27
CA ASP A 112 2.10 -1.32 10.53
C ASP A 112 1.51 -0.65 9.28
N MET A 113 2.30 0.19 8.59
CA MET A 113 1.90 0.81 7.32
C MET A 113 1.57 -0.26 6.25
N ILE A 114 2.41 -1.30 6.10
CA ILE A 114 2.18 -2.39 5.15
C ILE A 114 0.90 -3.16 5.49
N ASN A 115 0.68 -3.48 6.76
CA ASN A 115 -0.51 -4.21 7.19
C ASN A 115 -1.79 -3.40 6.93
N ARG A 116 -1.76 -2.09 7.17
CA ARG A 116 -2.86 -1.18 6.84
C ARG A 116 -3.13 -1.08 5.35
N ALA A 117 -2.07 -1.04 4.52
CA ALA A 117 -2.22 -1.08 3.07
C ALA A 117 -2.88 -2.37 2.56
N LYS A 118 -2.51 -3.52 3.13
CA LYS A 118 -3.17 -4.80 2.85
C LYS A 118 -4.66 -4.80 3.21
N MET A 119 -5.07 -4.11 4.27
CA MET A 119 -6.49 -3.99 4.67
C MET A 119 -7.36 -3.33 3.60
N ILE A 120 -6.80 -2.41 2.81
CA ILE A 120 -7.50 -1.77 1.69
C ILE A 120 -7.30 -2.49 0.37
N GLY A 121 -6.59 -3.63 0.38
CA GLY A 121 -6.39 -4.48 -0.80
C GLY A 121 -5.25 -4.05 -1.72
N ALA A 122 -4.34 -3.20 -1.24
CA ALA A 122 -3.11 -2.88 -1.97
C ALA A 122 -2.11 -4.03 -1.90
N ASN A 123 -1.36 -4.25 -2.97
CA ASN A 123 -0.27 -5.21 -3.03
C ASN A 123 1.12 -4.56 -3.07
N ALA A 124 1.17 -3.22 -3.18
CA ALA A 124 2.41 -2.44 -3.11
C ALA A 124 2.17 -1.01 -2.59
N LEU A 125 3.27 -0.35 -2.23
CA LEU A 125 3.32 1.04 -1.81
C LEU A 125 4.37 1.81 -2.60
N VAL A 126 4.03 3.04 -3.01
CA VAL A 126 4.93 3.97 -3.70
C VAL A 126 5.11 5.25 -2.90
N LYS A 127 6.16 6.01 -3.24
CA LYS A 127 6.52 7.26 -2.56
C LYS A 127 6.59 7.07 -1.03
N VAL A 128 7.24 5.99 -0.62
CA VAL A 128 7.44 5.71 0.81
C VAL A 128 8.33 6.77 1.41
N GLU A 129 7.82 7.48 2.40
CA GLU A 129 8.52 8.48 3.16
C GLU A 129 8.58 8.09 4.63
N TYR A 130 9.72 8.36 5.25
CA TYR A 130 9.96 8.16 6.68
C TYR A 130 10.24 9.50 7.34
N PHE A 131 9.62 9.74 8.50
CA PHE A 131 9.88 10.93 9.33
C PHE A 131 9.75 10.59 10.81
N ARG A 132 10.27 11.47 11.66
CA ARG A 132 10.24 11.32 13.10
C ARG A 132 9.36 12.39 13.72
N SER A 133 8.71 12.06 14.82
CA SER A 133 8.02 12.99 15.70
C SER A 133 8.38 12.68 17.16
N THR A 134 8.15 13.63 18.05
CA THR A 134 8.39 13.45 19.48
C THR A 134 7.08 13.08 20.15
N GLY A 135 7.10 12.01 20.93
CA GLY A 135 6.03 11.65 21.85
C GLY A 135 6.39 12.09 23.26
N GLU A 136 5.38 12.34 24.06
CA GLU A 136 5.50 12.75 25.46
C GLU A 136 4.77 11.73 26.34
N GLU A 137 5.38 11.40 27.47
CA GLU A 137 4.80 10.50 28.46
C GLU A 137 5.13 11.03 29.86
N THR A 138 4.15 11.03 30.75
CA THR A 138 4.39 11.44 32.14
C THR A 138 5.31 10.43 32.80
N SER A 139 6.33 10.89 33.52
CA SER A 139 7.23 10.00 34.25
C SER A 139 6.48 9.18 35.31
N ASP A 140 6.82 7.89 35.43
CA ASP A 140 6.23 6.97 36.43
C ASP A 140 6.42 7.48 37.88
N SER A 141 7.45 8.30 38.12
CA SER A 141 7.68 8.94 39.40
C SER A 141 6.79 10.15 39.67
N GLY A 142 5.91 10.53 38.73
CA GLY A 142 5.04 11.71 38.82
C GLY A 142 5.77 13.06 38.71
N ARG A 143 7.08 13.06 38.47
CA ARG A 143 7.91 14.27 38.32
C ARG A 143 8.55 14.32 36.95
N GLY A 144 8.12 15.28 36.11
CA GLY A 144 8.66 15.56 34.79
C GLY A 144 7.97 14.79 33.64
N THR A 145 8.34 15.16 32.42
CA THR A 145 7.86 14.59 31.18
C THR A 145 9.00 13.84 30.49
N HIS A 146 8.75 12.60 30.12
CA HIS A 146 9.68 11.80 29.34
C HIS A 146 9.35 11.96 27.85
N TYR A 147 10.36 12.36 27.07
CA TYR A 147 10.26 12.50 25.63
C TYR A 147 10.85 11.28 24.93
N PHE A 148 10.15 10.76 23.95
CA PHE A 148 10.64 9.64 23.14
C PHE A 148 10.39 9.89 21.66
N THR A 149 11.17 9.21 20.82
CA THR A 149 11.03 9.30 19.37
C THR A 149 9.92 8.38 18.89
N ILE A 150 9.00 8.92 18.09
CA ILE A 150 8.01 8.17 17.33
C ILE A 150 8.48 8.12 15.87
N HIS A 151 8.57 6.92 15.32
CA HIS A 151 8.90 6.67 13.93
C HIS A 151 7.62 6.57 13.11
N ASN A 152 7.55 7.35 12.05
CA ASN A 152 6.37 7.40 11.18
C ASN A 152 6.79 7.05 9.76
N CYS A 153 5.95 6.28 9.08
CA CYS A 153 6.04 5.99 7.66
C CYS A 153 4.74 6.40 6.98
N ARG A 154 4.83 6.95 5.77
CA ARG A 154 3.66 7.20 4.91
C ARG A 154 3.95 6.82 3.47
N ALA A 155 2.94 6.41 2.73
CA ALA A 155 3.07 6.00 1.35
C ALA A 155 1.71 6.00 0.64
N ILE A 156 1.71 6.03 -0.68
CA ILE A 156 0.52 5.90 -1.51
C ILE A 156 0.29 4.42 -1.82
N ALA A 157 -0.94 3.97 -1.63
CA ALA A 157 -1.34 2.60 -1.93
C ALA A 157 -1.50 2.40 -3.44
N VAL A 158 -0.97 1.28 -3.97
CA VAL A 158 -1.09 0.92 -5.38
C VAL A 158 -1.31 -0.58 -5.54
N ASN A 159 -1.93 -0.97 -6.67
CA ASN A 159 -1.90 -2.33 -7.15
C ASN A 159 -0.98 -2.42 -8.36
N ILE A 160 -0.09 -3.37 -8.30
CA ILE A 160 0.88 -3.66 -9.36
C ILE A 160 0.69 -5.08 -9.86
N GLY A 161 1.02 -5.28 -11.13
CA GLY A 161 0.98 -6.59 -11.76
C GLY A 161 2.06 -6.76 -12.81
N LYS A 162 2.43 -8.01 -13.07
CA LYS A 162 3.31 -8.39 -14.16
C LYS A 162 2.46 -9.03 -15.23
N ARG A 163 2.64 -8.62 -16.49
CA ARG A 163 1.93 -9.22 -17.62
C ARG A 163 2.34 -10.67 -17.81
N VAL A 164 1.35 -11.54 -17.93
CA VAL A 164 1.54 -12.97 -18.18
C VAL A 164 0.43 -13.49 -19.10
N VAL A 165 0.69 -14.56 -19.82
CA VAL A 165 -0.35 -15.27 -20.56
C VAL A 165 -1.27 -15.98 -19.57
N ASN A 166 -2.60 -15.88 -19.75
CA ASN A 166 -3.62 -16.45 -18.88
C ASN A 166 -3.56 -15.94 -17.42
N GLY A 167 -3.14 -14.69 -17.19
CA GLY A 167 -3.23 -14.02 -15.89
C GLY A 167 -4.65 -13.51 -15.59
N SER A 168 -4.82 -12.92 -14.40
CA SER A 168 -6.06 -12.24 -14.00
C SER A 168 -6.30 -11.00 -14.84
N ILE A 169 -7.56 -10.64 -15.06
CA ILE A 169 -7.92 -9.42 -15.78
C ILE A 169 -7.61 -8.18 -14.93
N ILE A 170 -7.40 -7.04 -15.57
CA ILE A 170 -7.03 -5.80 -14.89
C ILE A 170 -8.08 -5.37 -13.86
N ASP A 171 -9.35 -5.63 -14.12
CA ASP A 171 -10.46 -5.26 -13.23
C ASP A 171 -10.38 -5.92 -11.83
N ASP A 172 -9.72 -7.08 -11.73
CA ASP A 172 -9.48 -7.76 -10.45
C ASP A 172 -8.51 -6.97 -9.55
N PHE A 173 -7.70 -6.09 -10.14
CA PHE A 173 -6.73 -5.24 -9.43
C PHE A 173 -7.27 -3.86 -9.07
N ILE A 174 -8.41 -3.44 -9.63
CA ILE A 174 -8.99 -2.11 -9.41
C ILE A 174 -10.01 -2.17 -8.28
N CYS A 175 -9.52 -2.10 -7.03
CA CYS A 175 -10.38 -2.25 -5.86
C CYS A 175 -9.98 -1.37 -4.66
N ILE A 176 -8.81 -0.75 -4.66
CA ILE A 176 -8.28 -0.02 -3.50
C ILE A 176 -9.20 1.14 -3.13
N ASP A 177 -9.54 2.01 -4.08
CA ASP A 177 -10.31 3.23 -3.79
C ASP A 177 -11.68 2.92 -3.18
N LYS A 178 -12.37 1.90 -3.70
CA LYS A 178 -13.67 1.46 -3.16
C LYS A 178 -13.53 0.91 -1.74
N ARG A 179 -12.51 0.06 -1.50
CA ARG A 179 -12.25 -0.55 -0.19
C ARG A 179 -11.79 0.49 0.82
N ALA A 180 -10.90 1.40 0.41
CA ALA A 180 -10.40 2.48 1.26
C ALA A 180 -11.52 3.43 1.67
N ALA A 181 -12.38 3.89 0.75
CA ALA A 181 -13.52 4.74 1.05
C ALA A 181 -14.49 4.07 2.03
N TYR A 182 -14.81 2.79 1.81
CA TYR A 182 -15.65 2.02 2.72
C TYR A 182 -15.02 1.87 4.12
N LEU A 183 -13.72 1.53 4.18
CA LEU A 183 -13.02 1.41 5.45
C LEU A 183 -12.92 2.76 6.17
N LYS A 184 -12.61 3.84 5.44
CA LYS A 184 -12.56 5.21 5.99
C LYS A 184 -13.89 5.60 6.61
N SER A 185 -15.01 5.36 5.94
CA SER A 185 -16.34 5.67 6.47
C SER A 185 -16.63 4.94 7.78
N LYS A 186 -16.26 3.65 7.88
CA LYS A 186 -16.35 2.87 9.12
C LYS A 186 -15.46 3.41 10.24
N LEU A 187 -14.21 3.77 9.93
CA LEU A 187 -13.27 4.31 10.90
C LEU A 187 -13.74 5.67 11.42
N VAL A 188 -14.22 6.56 10.54
CA VAL A 188 -14.82 7.86 10.92
C VAL A 188 -16.04 7.65 11.81
N ALA A 189 -16.92 6.71 11.47
CA ALA A 189 -18.08 6.39 12.30
C ALA A 189 -17.65 5.87 13.69
N LYS A 190 -16.58 5.04 13.76
CA LYS A 190 -16.01 4.57 15.03
C LYS A 190 -15.42 5.71 15.84
N THR A 191 -14.65 6.61 15.21
CA THR A 191 -14.11 7.82 15.85
C THR A 191 -15.23 8.72 16.40
N ARG A 192 -16.30 8.90 15.61
CA ARG A 192 -17.48 9.69 16.04
C ARG A 192 -18.18 9.07 17.24
N ARG A 193 -18.38 7.76 17.22
CA ARG A 193 -18.98 7.04 18.38
C ARG A 193 -18.09 7.19 19.62
N ALA A 194 -16.79 6.95 19.53
CA ALA A 194 -15.87 7.12 20.65
C ALA A 194 -15.89 8.56 21.24
N LYS A 195 -16.01 9.58 20.37
CA LYS A 195 -16.17 10.97 20.83
C LYS A 195 -17.50 11.19 21.56
N LEU A 196 -18.58 10.59 21.06
CA LEU A 196 -19.91 10.68 21.66
C LEU A 196 -19.96 9.95 23.02
N ASP A 197 -19.41 8.75 23.09
CA ASP A 197 -19.32 7.96 24.33
C ASP A 197 -18.53 8.70 25.39
N ARG A 198 -17.43 9.36 24.99
CA ARG A 198 -16.67 10.23 25.88
C ARG A 198 -17.48 11.42 26.37
N LEU A 199 -18.26 12.06 25.50
CA LEU A 199 -19.11 13.19 25.89
C LEU A 199 -20.17 12.74 26.90
N ILE A 200 -20.82 11.61 26.65
CA ILE A 200 -21.81 11.02 27.59
C ILE A 200 -21.12 10.69 28.91
N PHE A 201 -19.95 10.08 28.89
CA PHE A 201 -19.16 9.78 30.06
C PHE A 201 -18.91 11.03 30.91
N TRP A 202 -18.48 12.13 30.30
CA TRP A 202 -18.24 13.40 31.01
C TRP A 202 -19.54 13.99 31.58
N ILE A 203 -20.66 13.92 30.87
CA ILE A 203 -21.96 14.38 31.39
C ILE A 203 -22.34 13.58 32.65
N VAL A 204 -22.21 12.25 32.62
CA VAL A 204 -22.49 11.39 33.78
C VAL A 204 -21.61 11.75 34.97
N ILE A 205 -20.28 11.89 34.74
CA ILE A 205 -19.32 12.28 35.79
C ILE A 205 -19.68 13.62 36.41
N LEU A 206 -20.04 14.63 35.60
CA LEU A 206 -20.46 15.95 36.11
C LEU A 206 -21.74 15.87 36.91
N CYS A 207 -22.74 15.11 36.49
CA CYS A 207 -23.98 14.94 37.24
C CYS A 207 -23.74 14.27 38.61
N VAL A 208 -22.91 13.20 38.63
CA VAL A 208 -22.56 12.51 39.88
C VAL A 208 -21.76 13.43 40.81
N SER A 209 -20.77 14.18 40.24
CA SER A 209 -19.96 15.13 41.02
C SER A 209 -20.80 16.24 41.61
N LEU A 210 -21.81 16.74 40.88
CA LEU A 210 -22.76 17.75 41.40
C LEU A 210 -23.59 17.18 42.57
N GLY A 211 -24.07 15.94 42.46
CA GLY A 211 -24.80 15.26 43.54
C GLY A 211 -23.92 15.09 44.79
N LEU A 212 -22.66 14.75 44.64
CA LEU A 212 -21.71 14.63 45.75
C LEU A 212 -21.41 16.01 46.38
N TYR A 213 -21.32 17.03 45.57
CA TYR A 213 -21.12 18.42 46.05
C TYR A 213 -22.30 18.88 46.91
N VAL A 214 -23.55 18.68 46.42
CA VAL A 214 -24.76 19.03 47.18
C VAL A 214 -24.87 18.23 48.47
N SER A 215 -24.38 16.97 48.49
CA SER A 215 -24.31 16.12 49.69
C SER A 215 -23.14 16.45 50.63
N ASN A 216 -22.47 17.58 50.45
CA ASN A 216 -21.30 18.05 51.22
C ASN A 216 -20.08 17.08 51.20
N ARG A 217 -19.97 16.26 50.14
CA ARG A 217 -18.86 15.31 49.94
C ARG A 217 -17.88 15.80 48.86
N VAL A 218 -17.43 17.02 48.96
CA VAL A 218 -16.63 17.72 47.93
C VAL A 218 -15.36 17.00 47.57
N ILE A 219 -14.65 16.38 48.53
CA ILE A 219 -13.40 15.65 48.27
C ILE A 219 -13.63 14.51 47.32
N PHE A 220 -14.71 13.73 47.49
CA PHE A 220 -15.04 12.62 46.60
C PHE A 220 -15.39 13.08 45.17
N ALA A 221 -16.06 14.22 45.02
CA ALA A 221 -16.38 14.82 43.74
C ALA A 221 -15.10 15.21 42.97
N VAL A 222 -14.13 15.85 43.65
CA VAL A 222 -12.85 16.20 43.03
C VAL A 222 -12.05 14.97 42.61
N ILE A 223 -11.94 13.95 43.49
CA ILE A 223 -11.26 12.69 43.17
C ILE A 223 -11.88 12.02 41.93
N LEU A 224 -13.19 11.98 41.82
CA LEU A 224 -13.91 11.38 40.71
C LEU A 224 -13.58 12.09 39.37
N ILE A 225 -13.56 13.43 39.38
CA ILE A 225 -13.21 14.22 38.18
C ILE A 225 -11.76 13.96 37.75
N VAL A 226 -10.82 13.92 38.71
CA VAL A 226 -9.40 13.63 38.41
C VAL A 226 -9.21 12.24 37.80
N ILE A 227 -9.85 11.22 38.39
CA ILE A 227 -9.82 9.86 37.87
C ILE A 227 -10.43 9.83 36.45
N ALA A 228 -11.58 10.46 36.23
CA ALA A 228 -12.21 10.53 34.93
C ALA A 228 -11.33 11.22 33.88
N TYR A 229 -10.59 12.26 34.26
CA TYR A 229 -9.65 12.93 33.37
C TYR A 229 -8.52 12.01 32.91
N ILE A 230 -7.93 11.23 33.83
CA ILE A 230 -6.83 10.28 33.53
C ILE A 230 -7.28 9.21 32.52
N PHE A 231 -8.50 8.70 32.67
CA PHE A 231 -9.03 7.64 31.77
C PHE A 231 -9.71 8.14 30.49
N SER A 232 -9.91 9.46 30.35
CA SER A 232 -10.65 10.04 29.23
C SER A 232 -9.75 10.40 28.05
N HIS A 233 -9.16 9.41 27.37
CA HIS A 233 -8.38 9.65 26.16
C HIS A 233 -9.25 9.53 24.90
N ALA A 234 -9.14 10.52 24.00
CA ALA A 234 -9.82 10.46 22.71
C ALA A 234 -9.00 9.62 21.73
N THR A 235 -9.56 8.52 21.25
CA THR A 235 -8.92 7.69 20.23
C THR A 235 -9.42 8.13 18.86
N ASN A 236 -8.50 8.52 17.99
CA ASN A 236 -8.78 8.76 16.57
C ASN A 236 -8.43 7.50 15.78
N TYR A 237 -9.42 6.81 15.24
CA TYR A 237 -9.22 5.54 14.53
C TYR A 237 -8.89 5.71 13.05
N ASP A 238 -9.15 6.87 12.46
CA ASP A 238 -9.06 7.11 11.01
C ASP A 238 -7.85 7.97 10.57
N TRP A 239 -6.95 8.29 11.50
CA TRP A 239 -5.78 9.15 11.29
C TRP A 239 -4.80 8.64 10.23
N TRP A 240 -4.72 7.32 10.07
CA TRP A 240 -3.72 6.64 9.25
C TRP A 240 -4.12 6.48 7.77
N LEU A 241 -5.39 6.75 7.41
CA LEU A 241 -5.92 6.64 6.07
C LEU A 241 -6.41 8.01 5.60
N VAL A 242 -5.68 8.62 4.66
CA VAL A 242 -5.91 9.99 4.20
C VAL A 242 -6.13 10.01 2.70
N GLU A 243 -7.15 10.70 2.23
CA GLU A 243 -7.39 10.97 0.81
C GLU A 243 -6.50 12.14 0.37
N ILE A 244 -5.79 11.99 -0.77
CA ILE A 244 -4.84 12.98 -1.33
C ILE A 244 -5.54 13.80 -2.39
#